data_cd0e6cbd87049ee65f5a29f1f538bee9
#
_entry.id   cd0e6cbd87049ee65f5a29f1f538bee9
#
_cell.length_a   1.000
_cell.length_b   1.000
_cell.length_c   1.000
_cell.angle_alpha   90.00
_cell.angle_beta   90.00
_cell.angle_gamma   90.00
#
_symmetry.space_group_name_H-M   'P 1'
#
loop_
_entity.id
_entity.type
_entity.pdbx_description
1 polymer ?
#
loop_
_entity_poly.entity_id
_entity_poly.type
_entity_poly.pdbx_seq_one_letter_code
_entity_poly.pdbx_strand_id
1 'polypeptide(L)'
;MSNANLPQTQQKPKFSVAITTKGYQNLINNTLGDPDRAKRFIAAITSAVAVNPALRDCEAGTILAGALLGESLNLSPSPQLGQYYLVPFKSKAKIDKSTGQVIEPECTKATFVLGYKGYIQLALRSGAYADLDVIEIHEGEYKGKNQHTGKPQFCFVEDDDEREKLPVIGYMAYFEYLNGFRKVIYWSKSKMMSHADQYSPAYSASAHQKILAGEIADKDMWKYSSFWYKDFDGMAKKTLLRQLISKWGIMSTEMQQAFTNDGSMAEVVNGNEIVTTPELKLPPPVNTEPEATEVVEQVDLSEL
;
A
#
# COMPACT_ATOMS: atom_id res chain seq x y z
N MET A 1 -51.57 11.13 -15.38
CA MET A 1 -50.56 10.09 -15.08
C MET A 1 -49.22 10.61 -15.55
N SER A 2 -48.47 11.21 -14.65
CA SER A 2 -47.18 11.84 -14.98
C SER A 2 -46.09 10.77 -14.95
N ASN A 3 -45.51 10.46 -16.12
CA ASN A 3 -44.31 9.64 -16.21
C ASN A 3 -43.13 10.41 -15.57
N ALA A 4 -42.76 10.03 -14.36
CA ALA A 4 -41.51 10.46 -13.76
C ALA A 4 -40.38 9.85 -14.58
N ASN A 5 -39.68 10.68 -15.37
CA ASN A 5 -38.44 10.34 -16.00
C ASN A 5 -37.39 10.04 -14.89
N LEU A 6 -37.16 8.77 -14.61
CA LEU A 6 -35.99 8.34 -13.85
C LEU A 6 -34.74 8.82 -14.61
N PRO A 7 -33.80 9.49 -13.97
CA PRO A 7 -32.55 9.86 -14.62
C PRO A 7 -31.85 8.59 -15.12
N GLN A 8 -31.70 8.48 -16.43
CA GLN A 8 -30.89 7.44 -17.03
C GLN A 8 -29.47 7.56 -16.47
N THR A 9 -29.05 6.55 -15.73
CA THR A 9 -27.67 6.39 -15.30
C THR A 9 -26.81 6.33 -16.56
N GLN A 10 -26.19 7.44 -16.95
CA GLN A 10 -25.23 7.46 -18.03
C GLN A 10 -24.10 6.50 -17.66
N GLN A 11 -24.04 5.37 -18.34
CA GLN A 11 -22.94 4.43 -18.18
C GLN A 11 -21.64 5.17 -18.50
N LYS A 12 -20.80 5.36 -17.48
CA LYS A 12 -19.48 5.98 -17.66
C LYS A 12 -18.68 5.16 -18.69
N PRO A 13 -17.95 5.80 -19.60
CA PRO A 13 -17.22 5.09 -20.65
C PRO A 13 -16.14 4.19 -20.01
N LYS A 14 -15.95 3.01 -20.60
CA LYS A 14 -14.85 2.09 -20.21
C LYS A 14 -13.52 2.82 -20.35
N PHE A 15 -12.54 2.47 -19.53
CA PHE A 15 -11.21 3.10 -19.53
C PHE A 15 -10.57 3.13 -20.93
N SER A 16 -10.66 2.02 -21.68
CA SER A 16 -10.13 1.94 -23.06
C SER A 16 -10.72 2.95 -24.04
N VAL A 17 -11.95 3.39 -23.80
CA VAL A 17 -12.61 4.46 -24.59
C VAL A 17 -12.26 5.83 -24.01
N ALA A 18 -12.29 5.97 -22.69
CA ALA A 18 -12.01 7.24 -22.02
C ALA A 18 -10.60 7.75 -22.31
N ILE A 19 -9.59 6.87 -22.31
CA ILE A 19 -8.18 7.25 -22.53
C ILE A 19 -7.91 7.79 -23.95
N THR A 20 -8.78 7.51 -24.90
CA THR A 20 -8.69 8.03 -26.29
C THR A 20 -9.38 9.39 -26.46
N THR A 21 -10.09 9.87 -25.44
CA THR A 21 -10.75 11.19 -25.52
C THR A 21 -9.73 12.32 -25.53
N LYS A 22 -10.06 13.42 -26.23
CA LYS A 22 -9.18 14.61 -26.30
C LYS A 22 -8.83 15.16 -24.93
N GLY A 23 -9.76 15.15 -23.95
CA GLY A 23 -9.53 15.63 -22.59
C GLY A 23 -8.41 14.84 -21.89
N TYR A 24 -8.50 13.50 -21.89
CA TYR A 24 -7.48 12.66 -21.26
C TYR A 24 -6.14 12.71 -22.01
N GLN A 25 -6.17 12.74 -23.35
CA GLN A 25 -4.97 12.88 -24.16
C GLN A 25 -4.23 14.19 -23.87
N ASN A 26 -4.97 15.30 -23.80
CA ASN A 26 -4.40 16.60 -23.46
C ASN A 26 -3.82 16.62 -22.05
N LEU A 27 -4.54 16.07 -21.06
CA LEU A 27 -4.05 15.96 -19.68
C LEU A 27 -2.73 15.16 -19.63
N ILE A 28 -2.69 14.01 -20.27
CA ILE A 28 -1.47 13.16 -20.32
C ILE A 28 -0.32 13.91 -20.96
N ASN A 29 -0.53 14.50 -22.15
CA ASN A 29 0.51 15.23 -22.87
C ASN A 29 1.03 16.45 -22.09
N ASN A 30 0.12 17.22 -21.47
CA ASN A 30 0.49 18.39 -20.68
C ASN A 30 1.25 17.99 -19.38
N THR A 31 0.85 16.88 -18.76
CA THR A 31 1.50 16.40 -17.52
C THR A 31 2.87 15.82 -17.79
N LEU A 32 3.03 15.06 -18.89
CA LEU A 32 4.29 14.36 -19.17
C LEU A 32 5.26 15.18 -20.02
N GLY A 33 4.76 16.16 -20.79
CA GLY A 33 5.57 17.09 -21.57
C GLY A 33 6.37 16.48 -22.74
N ASP A 34 6.36 15.15 -22.87
CA ASP A 34 7.08 14.38 -23.89
C ASP A 34 6.09 13.43 -24.60
N PRO A 35 5.87 13.57 -25.92
CA PRO A 35 4.93 12.73 -26.66
C PRO A 35 5.29 11.24 -26.66
N ASP A 36 6.56 10.88 -26.65
CA ASP A 36 6.95 9.47 -26.65
C ASP A 36 6.81 8.86 -25.26
N ARG A 37 7.06 9.62 -24.20
CA ARG A 37 6.73 9.24 -22.83
C ARG A 37 5.22 9.05 -22.67
N ALA A 38 4.41 9.95 -23.21
CA ALA A 38 2.95 9.83 -23.18
C ALA A 38 2.45 8.56 -23.89
N LYS A 39 2.99 8.22 -25.05
CA LYS A 39 2.65 6.97 -25.77
C LYS A 39 3.01 5.73 -24.94
N ARG A 40 4.21 5.68 -24.35
CA ARG A 40 4.64 4.57 -23.47
C ARG A 40 3.75 4.45 -22.25
N PHE A 41 3.41 5.57 -21.62
CA PHE A 41 2.50 5.61 -20.48
C PHE A 41 1.12 5.06 -20.83
N ILE A 42 0.51 5.51 -21.94
CA ILE A 42 -0.80 5.03 -22.41
C ILE A 42 -0.76 3.51 -22.67
N ALA A 43 0.28 3.02 -23.32
CA ALA A 43 0.45 1.59 -23.58
C ALA A 43 0.57 0.78 -22.26
N ALA A 44 1.38 1.26 -21.33
CA ALA A 44 1.62 0.59 -20.04
C ALA A 44 0.34 0.51 -19.19
N ILE A 45 -0.40 1.61 -19.06
CA ILE A 45 -1.63 1.62 -18.25
C ILE A 45 -2.76 0.83 -18.93
N THR A 46 -2.87 0.88 -20.25
CA THR A 46 -3.85 0.08 -21.00
C THR A 46 -3.58 -1.41 -20.80
N SER A 47 -2.31 -1.82 -20.85
CA SER A 47 -1.91 -3.19 -20.58
C SER A 47 -2.23 -3.59 -19.13
N ALA A 48 -1.92 -2.74 -18.13
CA ALA A 48 -2.20 -3.01 -16.73
C ALA A 48 -3.72 -3.20 -16.46
N VAL A 49 -4.56 -2.38 -17.10
CA VAL A 49 -6.03 -2.52 -16.99
C VAL A 49 -6.53 -3.77 -17.71
N ALA A 50 -5.91 -4.14 -18.84
CA ALA A 50 -6.29 -5.36 -19.57
C ALA A 50 -6.01 -6.64 -18.75
N VAL A 51 -4.89 -6.67 -18.04
CA VAL A 51 -4.46 -7.81 -17.20
C VAL A 51 -5.27 -7.91 -15.90
N ASN A 52 -5.79 -6.79 -15.39
CA ASN A 52 -6.61 -6.77 -14.15
C ASN A 52 -8.09 -6.52 -14.46
N PRO A 53 -8.92 -7.58 -14.63
CA PRO A 53 -10.34 -7.41 -14.98
C PRO A 53 -11.13 -6.56 -13.97
N ALA A 54 -10.74 -6.55 -12.70
CA ALA A 54 -11.43 -5.80 -11.66
C ALA A 54 -11.32 -4.27 -11.86
N LEU A 55 -10.31 -3.78 -12.59
CA LEU A 55 -10.18 -2.36 -12.95
C LEU A 55 -11.16 -1.92 -14.02
N ARG A 56 -11.79 -2.85 -14.75
CA ARG A 56 -12.75 -2.51 -15.82
C ARG A 56 -14.01 -1.84 -15.31
N ASP A 57 -14.35 -2.11 -14.04
CA ASP A 57 -15.52 -1.54 -13.37
C ASP A 57 -15.21 -0.23 -12.65
N CYS A 58 -13.94 0.15 -12.60
CA CYS A 58 -13.51 1.40 -11.98
C CYS A 58 -13.79 2.61 -12.87
N GLU A 59 -14.03 3.74 -12.23
CA GLU A 59 -14.11 5.04 -12.91
C GLU A 59 -12.78 5.35 -13.61
N ALA A 60 -12.85 5.62 -14.91
CA ALA A 60 -11.67 5.86 -15.75
C ALA A 60 -10.77 6.99 -15.24
N GLY A 61 -11.37 8.05 -14.66
CA GLY A 61 -10.64 9.17 -14.07
C GLY A 61 -9.76 8.76 -12.90
N THR A 62 -10.21 7.82 -12.08
CA THR A 62 -9.42 7.34 -10.93
C THR A 62 -8.26 6.44 -11.37
N ILE A 63 -8.46 5.63 -12.41
CA ILE A 63 -7.39 4.83 -13.00
C ILE A 63 -6.30 5.74 -13.56
N LEU A 64 -6.68 6.76 -14.35
CA LEU A 64 -5.74 7.69 -14.94
C LEU A 64 -4.97 8.49 -13.88
N ALA A 65 -5.67 9.04 -12.90
CA ALA A 65 -5.04 9.82 -11.83
C ALA A 65 -4.04 8.99 -11.01
N GLY A 66 -4.42 7.77 -10.61
CA GLY A 66 -3.53 6.86 -9.90
C GLY A 66 -2.32 6.44 -10.74
N ALA A 67 -2.50 6.26 -12.05
CA ALA A 67 -1.40 5.95 -12.95
C ALA A 67 -0.45 7.14 -13.15
N LEU A 68 -0.96 8.38 -13.29
CA LEU A 68 -0.15 9.60 -13.37
C LEU A 68 0.64 9.84 -12.08
N LEU A 69 0.05 9.50 -10.92
CA LEU A 69 0.78 9.52 -9.66
C LEU A 69 1.96 8.53 -9.68
N GLY A 70 1.74 7.29 -10.12
CA GLY A 70 2.83 6.32 -10.28
C GLY A 70 3.91 6.81 -11.25
N GLU A 71 3.52 7.43 -12.35
CA GLU A 71 4.43 8.02 -13.34
C GLU A 71 5.23 9.20 -12.77
N SER A 72 4.61 10.05 -11.92
CA SER A 72 5.32 11.16 -11.25
C SER A 72 6.41 10.65 -10.30
N LEU A 73 6.23 9.45 -9.75
CA LEU A 73 7.21 8.75 -8.93
C LEU A 73 8.20 7.90 -9.77
N ASN A 74 8.06 7.94 -11.09
CA ASN A 74 8.81 7.12 -12.03
C ASN A 74 8.75 5.62 -11.68
N LEU A 75 7.54 5.14 -11.34
CA LEU A 75 7.23 3.75 -11.03
C LEU A 75 6.38 3.12 -12.13
N SER A 76 6.56 1.83 -12.35
CA SER A 76 5.82 1.09 -13.39
C SER A 76 4.48 0.57 -12.86
N PRO A 77 3.39 0.67 -13.65
CA PRO A 77 2.09 0.07 -13.34
C PRO A 77 2.05 -1.46 -13.54
N SER A 78 3.13 -2.06 -14.04
CA SER A 78 3.18 -3.49 -14.31
C SER A 78 3.07 -4.31 -13.02
N PRO A 79 2.03 -5.17 -12.88
CA PRO A 79 1.88 -6.01 -11.69
C PRO A 79 3.07 -6.96 -11.47
N GLN A 80 3.76 -7.37 -12.54
CA GLN A 80 4.94 -8.25 -12.47
C GLN A 80 6.13 -7.57 -11.78
N LEU A 81 6.26 -6.24 -11.93
CA LEU A 81 7.30 -5.48 -11.24
C LEU A 81 6.95 -5.20 -9.78
N GLY A 82 5.66 -5.19 -9.42
CA GLY A 82 5.22 -5.02 -8.04
C GLY A 82 5.60 -3.68 -7.41
N GLN A 83 5.82 -2.64 -8.23
CA GLN A 83 6.22 -1.32 -7.73
C GLN A 83 5.03 -0.54 -7.17
N TYR A 84 3.90 -0.55 -7.86
CA TYR A 84 2.62 -0.09 -7.35
C TYR A 84 1.46 -0.84 -7.99
N TYR A 85 0.30 -0.74 -7.39
CA TYR A 85 -0.92 -1.37 -7.85
C TYR A 85 -2.05 -0.35 -7.89
N LEU A 86 -2.95 -0.50 -8.85
CA LEU A 86 -4.26 0.13 -8.83
C LEU A 86 -5.26 -0.89 -8.30
N VAL A 87 -5.83 -0.60 -7.13
CA VAL A 87 -6.71 -1.52 -6.41
C VAL A 87 -8.14 -1.01 -6.48
N PRO A 88 -9.09 -1.81 -7.02
CA PRO A 88 -10.50 -1.44 -7.04
C PRO A 88 -11.06 -1.33 -5.62
N PHE A 89 -11.74 -0.23 -5.34
CA PHE A 89 -12.43 0.02 -4.09
C PHE A 89 -13.86 0.47 -4.36
N LYS A 90 -14.83 -0.18 -3.70
CA LYS A 90 -16.24 0.22 -3.81
C LYS A 90 -16.53 1.36 -2.85
N SER A 91 -16.87 2.51 -3.41
CA SER A 91 -17.35 3.67 -2.66
C SER A 91 -18.87 3.56 -2.50
N LYS A 92 -19.35 3.65 -1.26
CA LYS A 92 -20.80 3.64 -0.99
C LYS A 92 -21.44 4.93 -1.49
N ALA A 93 -22.72 4.85 -1.86
CA ALA A 93 -23.50 6.03 -2.18
C ALA A 93 -23.47 7.06 -1.02
N LYS A 94 -23.16 8.33 -1.33
CA LYS A 94 -23.32 9.41 -0.38
C LYS A 94 -24.73 9.96 -0.46
N ILE A 95 -25.44 9.93 0.66
CA ILE A 95 -26.81 10.37 0.79
C ILE A 95 -26.83 11.64 1.66
N ASP A 96 -27.48 12.68 1.19
CA ASP A 96 -27.76 13.85 2.00
C ASP A 96 -28.66 13.46 3.18
N LYS A 97 -28.16 13.61 4.39
CA LYS A 97 -28.89 13.23 5.61
C LYS A 97 -30.13 14.08 5.86
N SER A 98 -30.20 15.28 5.27
CA SER A 98 -31.33 16.21 5.45
C SER A 98 -32.45 15.99 4.43
N THR A 99 -32.09 15.68 3.19
CA THR A 99 -33.05 15.54 2.08
C THR A 99 -33.30 14.09 1.67
N GLY A 100 -32.45 13.13 2.10
CA GLY A 100 -32.50 11.74 1.67
C GLY A 100 -32.10 11.53 0.20
N GLN A 101 -31.65 12.57 -0.49
CA GLN A 101 -31.23 12.47 -1.89
C GLN A 101 -29.81 11.89 -2.01
N VAL A 102 -29.61 11.09 -3.05
CA VAL A 102 -28.28 10.54 -3.39
C VAL A 102 -27.44 11.69 -4.00
N ILE A 103 -26.40 12.13 -3.29
CA ILE A 103 -25.43 13.14 -3.76
C ILE A 103 -24.44 12.49 -4.73
N GLU A 104 -23.89 11.33 -4.36
CA GLU A 104 -23.01 10.53 -5.20
C GLU A 104 -23.50 9.09 -5.22
N PRO A 105 -23.70 8.49 -6.40
CA PRO A 105 -24.08 7.09 -6.50
C PRO A 105 -22.93 6.17 -6.07
N GLU A 106 -23.28 4.92 -5.73
CA GLU A 106 -22.28 3.88 -5.53
C GLU A 106 -21.42 3.71 -6.79
N CYS A 107 -20.10 3.68 -6.62
CA CYS A 107 -19.16 3.54 -7.72
C CYS A 107 -17.93 2.74 -7.29
N THR A 108 -17.22 2.20 -8.26
CA THR A 108 -15.92 1.56 -8.02
C THR A 108 -14.81 2.50 -8.46
N LYS A 109 -13.90 2.82 -7.57
CA LYS A 109 -12.77 3.71 -7.81
C LYS A 109 -11.47 2.94 -7.71
N ALA A 110 -10.46 3.33 -8.50
CA ALA A 110 -9.12 2.78 -8.40
C ALA A 110 -8.32 3.57 -7.36
N THR A 111 -7.73 2.85 -6.41
CA THR A 111 -6.88 3.40 -5.35
C THR A 111 -5.42 3.11 -5.68
N PHE A 112 -4.55 4.10 -5.57
CA PHE A 112 -3.10 3.91 -5.70
C PHE A 112 -2.56 3.23 -4.44
N VAL A 113 -1.87 2.10 -4.62
CA VAL A 113 -1.25 1.34 -3.53
C VAL A 113 0.20 1.05 -3.88
N LEU A 114 1.13 1.64 -3.14
CA LEU A 114 2.55 1.41 -3.33
C LEU A 114 2.92 -0.02 -2.92
N GLY A 115 3.66 -0.75 -3.76
CA GLY A 115 4.18 -2.06 -3.45
C GLY A 115 5.50 -1.99 -2.65
N TYR A 116 5.90 -3.07 -1.97
CA TYR A 116 7.18 -3.08 -1.24
C TYR A 116 8.38 -2.86 -2.18
N LYS A 117 8.33 -3.40 -3.40
CA LYS A 117 9.35 -3.15 -4.44
C LYS A 117 9.40 -1.68 -4.87
N GLY A 118 8.28 -0.97 -4.81
CA GLY A 118 8.24 0.49 -5.04
C GLY A 118 8.96 1.27 -3.93
N TYR A 119 8.76 0.88 -2.67
CA TYR A 119 9.52 1.46 -1.55
C TYR A 119 11.03 1.25 -1.72
N ILE A 120 11.46 0.04 -2.11
CA ILE A 120 12.88 -0.26 -2.38
C ILE A 120 13.40 0.63 -3.51
N GLN A 121 12.68 0.74 -4.63
CA GLN A 121 13.10 1.56 -5.77
C GLN A 121 13.28 3.04 -5.39
N LEU A 122 12.34 3.60 -4.64
CA LEU A 122 12.42 4.99 -4.20
C LEU A 122 13.56 5.21 -3.20
N ALA A 123 13.79 4.26 -2.29
CA ALA A 123 14.90 4.31 -1.34
C ALA A 123 16.25 4.28 -2.06
N LEU A 124 16.47 3.34 -2.96
CA LEU A 124 17.72 3.22 -3.72
C LEU A 124 17.98 4.44 -4.58
N ARG A 125 16.96 5.03 -5.21
CA ARG A 125 17.11 6.26 -6.01
C ARG A 125 17.49 7.49 -5.19
N SER A 126 17.24 7.50 -3.87
CA SER A 126 17.69 8.59 -3.01
C SER A 126 19.21 8.67 -2.91
N GLY A 127 19.94 7.60 -3.25
CA GLY A 127 21.39 7.50 -3.15
C GLY A 127 21.94 7.48 -1.71
N ALA A 128 21.04 7.41 -0.70
CA ALA A 128 21.44 7.42 0.71
C ALA A 128 21.73 6.02 1.27
N TYR A 129 21.15 5.00 0.67
CA TYR A 129 21.20 3.61 1.14
C TYR A 129 22.33 2.85 0.44
N ALA A 130 23.21 2.24 1.22
CA ALA A 130 24.19 1.25 0.76
C ALA A 130 23.54 -0.12 0.58
N ASP A 131 22.58 -0.44 1.46
CA ASP A 131 21.83 -1.68 1.43
C ASP A 131 20.42 -1.48 2.04
N LEU A 132 19.42 -2.18 1.52
CA LEU A 132 18.06 -2.17 2.02
C LEU A 132 17.34 -3.42 1.54
N ASP A 133 16.79 -4.19 2.49
CA ASP A 133 16.02 -5.37 2.14
C ASP A 133 14.92 -5.67 3.16
N VAL A 134 13.99 -6.54 2.76
CA VAL A 134 12.94 -7.09 3.60
C VAL A 134 12.73 -8.56 3.25
N ILE A 135 12.92 -9.41 4.25
CA ILE A 135 12.92 -10.86 4.08
C ILE A 135 11.96 -11.55 5.06
N GLU A 136 11.53 -12.73 4.66
CA GLU A 136 10.81 -13.67 5.52
C GLU A 136 11.78 -14.36 6.46
N ILE A 137 11.33 -14.60 7.69
CA ILE A 137 12.08 -15.34 8.70
C ILE A 137 11.37 -16.67 8.94
N HIS A 138 12.07 -17.73 8.71
CA HIS A 138 11.57 -19.10 8.83
C HIS A 138 11.80 -19.66 10.23
N GLU A 139 11.10 -20.75 10.54
CA GLU A 139 11.22 -21.43 11.82
C GLU A 139 12.68 -21.83 12.11
N GLY A 140 13.12 -21.56 13.35
CA GLY A 140 14.50 -21.80 13.77
C GLY A 140 15.50 -20.68 13.45
N GLU A 141 15.19 -19.72 12.55
CA GLU A 141 16.10 -18.63 12.19
C GLU A 141 16.15 -17.51 13.25
N TYR A 142 15.05 -17.19 13.95
CA TYR A 142 15.03 -16.17 14.98
C TYR A 142 15.59 -16.70 16.29
N LYS A 143 16.69 -16.10 16.77
CA LYS A 143 17.41 -16.50 18.01
C LYS A 143 17.13 -15.58 19.19
N GLY A 144 16.08 -14.77 19.13
CA GLY A 144 15.75 -13.83 20.18
C GLY A 144 16.35 -12.44 19.98
N LYS A 145 16.47 -11.69 21.08
CA LYS A 145 17.04 -10.35 21.10
C LYS A 145 18.33 -10.34 21.88
N ASN A 146 19.29 -9.57 21.42
CA ASN A 146 20.47 -9.24 22.23
C ASN A 146 20.03 -8.51 23.49
N GLN A 147 20.40 -9.02 24.65
CA GLN A 147 19.92 -8.51 25.95
C GLN A 147 20.41 -7.09 26.27
N HIS A 148 21.55 -6.66 25.69
CA HIS A 148 22.11 -5.34 25.95
C HIS A 148 21.62 -4.27 24.95
N THR A 149 21.38 -4.66 23.69
CA THR A 149 21.04 -3.71 22.62
C THR A 149 19.59 -3.77 22.18
N GLY A 150 18.84 -4.81 22.61
CA GLY A 150 17.47 -5.08 22.17
C GLY A 150 17.36 -5.45 20.68
N LYS A 151 18.47 -5.55 19.94
CA LYS A 151 18.45 -5.88 18.51
C LYS A 151 18.08 -7.34 18.30
N PRO A 152 17.26 -7.67 17.28
CA PRO A 152 16.97 -9.05 16.93
C PRO A 152 18.23 -9.76 16.43
N GLN A 153 18.33 -11.06 16.74
CA GLN A 153 19.43 -11.94 16.31
C GLN A 153 18.87 -13.08 15.46
N PHE A 154 19.59 -13.40 14.39
CA PHE A 154 19.20 -14.42 13.43
C PHE A 154 20.37 -15.36 13.13
N CYS A 155 20.03 -16.59 12.77
CA CYS A 155 20.93 -17.58 12.20
C CYS A 155 20.17 -18.25 11.05
N PHE A 156 20.49 -17.84 9.83
CA PHE A 156 19.78 -18.30 8.65
C PHE A 156 20.14 -19.74 8.30
N VAL A 157 19.18 -20.47 7.75
CA VAL A 157 19.40 -21.77 7.16
C VAL A 157 20.13 -21.55 5.83
N GLU A 158 21.29 -22.20 5.67
CA GLU A 158 22.16 -21.99 4.49
C GLU A 158 21.63 -22.69 3.23
N ASP A 159 20.94 -23.82 3.39
CA ASP A 159 20.35 -24.55 2.29
C ASP A 159 18.96 -23.95 1.95
N ASP A 160 18.83 -23.37 0.78
CA ASP A 160 17.59 -22.73 0.33
C ASP A 160 16.44 -23.73 0.20
N ASP A 161 16.69 -24.93 -0.29
CA ASP A 161 15.66 -25.99 -0.46
C ASP A 161 15.14 -26.48 0.91
N GLU A 162 15.97 -26.52 1.92
CA GLU A 162 15.57 -26.84 3.29
C GLU A 162 14.81 -25.66 3.92
N ARG A 163 15.30 -24.43 3.69
CA ARG A 163 14.71 -23.20 4.21
C ARG A 163 13.29 -22.99 3.71
N GLU A 164 13.05 -23.22 2.41
CA GLU A 164 11.72 -23.04 1.80
C GLU A 164 10.65 -24.01 2.35
N LYS A 165 11.07 -25.15 2.90
CA LYS A 165 10.15 -26.11 3.54
C LYS A 165 9.71 -25.68 4.93
N LEU A 166 10.42 -24.75 5.56
CA LEU A 166 10.12 -24.28 6.91
C LEU A 166 9.02 -23.21 6.88
N PRO A 167 8.12 -23.20 7.87
CA PRO A 167 7.07 -22.19 7.94
C PRO A 167 7.65 -20.80 8.21
N VAL A 168 7.06 -19.78 7.59
CA VAL A 168 7.36 -18.37 7.87
C VAL A 168 6.79 -17.98 9.21
N ILE A 169 7.65 -17.56 10.16
CA ILE A 169 7.30 -17.16 11.52
C ILE A 169 7.33 -15.65 11.74
N GLY A 170 7.88 -14.89 10.81
CA GLY A 170 7.98 -13.44 10.91
C GLY A 170 8.67 -12.80 9.72
N TYR A 171 8.94 -11.51 9.84
CA TYR A 171 9.54 -10.70 8.81
C TYR A 171 10.60 -9.80 9.43
N MET A 172 11.71 -9.63 8.72
CA MET A 172 12.78 -8.71 9.07
C MET A 172 12.95 -7.69 7.95
N ALA A 173 13.09 -6.42 8.31
CA ALA A 173 13.52 -5.38 7.39
C ALA A 173 14.75 -4.68 7.96
N TYR A 174 15.67 -4.34 7.09
CA TYR A 174 16.89 -3.65 7.47
C TYR A 174 17.34 -2.68 6.39
N PHE A 175 18.16 -1.74 6.78
CA PHE A 175 18.94 -0.92 5.86
C PHE A 175 20.31 -0.58 6.44
N GLU A 176 21.21 -0.25 5.55
CA GLU A 176 22.49 0.38 5.82
C GLU A 176 22.65 1.64 4.98
N TYR A 177 23.08 2.73 5.60
CA TYR A 177 23.43 3.95 4.90
C TYR A 177 24.90 3.94 4.46
N LEU A 178 25.24 4.81 3.50
CA LEU A 178 26.62 4.99 3.03
C LEU A 178 27.57 5.41 4.16
N ASN A 179 27.09 6.02 5.24
CA ASN A 179 27.89 6.36 6.43
C ASN A 179 28.01 5.21 7.44
N GLY A 180 27.53 4.00 7.11
CA GLY A 180 27.60 2.83 7.95
C GLY A 180 26.53 2.72 9.04
N PHE A 181 25.59 3.68 9.13
CA PHE A 181 24.46 3.53 10.07
C PHE A 181 23.54 2.40 9.61
N ARG A 182 23.24 1.48 10.52
CA ARG A 182 22.40 0.29 10.27
C ARG A 182 21.20 0.27 11.20
N LYS A 183 20.05 -0.05 10.64
CA LYS A 183 18.83 -0.32 11.41
C LYS A 183 18.17 -1.60 10.94
N VAL A 184 17.75 -2.41 11.90
CA VAL A 184 16.98 -3.64 11.68
C VAL A 184 15.75 -3.62 12.57
N ILE A 185 14.63 -4.07 12.02
CA ILE A 185 13.39 -4.35 12.78
C ILE A 185 12.88 -5.75 12.43
N TYR A 186 12.24 -6.39 13.39
CA TYR A 186 11.61 -7.70 13.23
C TYR A 186 10.22 -7.68 13.85
N TRP A 187 9.25 -8.20 13.12
CA TRP A 187 7.93 -8.50 13.62
C TRP A 187 7.60 -9.97 13.39
N SER A 188 7.10 -10.65 14.44
CA SER A 188 6.55 -11.99 14.29
C SER A 188 5.30 -11.98 13.39
N LYS A 189 5.00 -13.10 12.75
CA LYS A 189 3.78 -13.26 11.93
C LYS A 189 2.53 -12.97 12.74
N SER A 190 2.48 -13.39 14.00
CA SER A 190 1.37 -13.08 14.92
C SER A 190 1.20 -11.58 15.16
N LYS A 191 2.29 -10.85 15.42
CA LYS A 191 2.25 -9.38 15.52
C LYS A 191 1.78 -8.72 14.22
N MET A 192 2.23 -9.22 13.08
CA MET A 192 1.81 -8.71 11.78
C MET A 192 0.32 -8.94 11.52
N MET A 193 -0.20 -10.13 11.86
CA MET A 193 -1.63 -10.45 11.76
C MET A 193 -2.46 -9.52 12.64
N SER A 194 -2.05 -9.30 13.90
CA SER A 194 -2.73 -8.37 14.82
C SER A 194 -2.72 -6.94 14.31
N HIS A 195 -1.60 -6.49 13.72
CA HIS A 195 -1.50 -5.18 13.10
C HIS A 195 -2.45 -5.04 11.90
N ALA A 196 -2.49 -6.05 11.03
CA ALA A 196 -3.39 -6.06 9.88
C ALA A 196 -4.87 -6.03 10.32
N ASP A 197 -5.23 -6.80 11.34
CA ASP A 197 -6.58 -6.85 11.93
C ASP A 197 -7.01 -5.50 12.49
N GLN A 198 -6.10 -4.81 13.16
CA GLN A 198 -6.36 -3.48 13.76
C GLN A 198 -6.52 -2.37 12.71
N TYR A 199 -5.73 -2.40 11.65
CA TYR A 199 -5.59 -1.26 10.73
C TYR A 199 -6.17 -1.47 9.34
N SER A 200 -6.51 -2.69 8.96
CA SER A 200 -7.12 -2.98 7.65
C SER A 200 -8.59 -3.38 7.81
N PRO A 201 -9.55 -2.52 7.45
CA PRO A 201 -10.98 -2.84 7.55
C PRO A 201 -11.40 -4.06 6.70
N ALA A 202 -10.59 -4.41 5.69
CA ALA A 202 -10.85 -5.53 4.78
C ALA A 202 -10.11 -6.83 5.19
N TYR A 203 -9.64 -6.91 6.44
CA TYR A 203 -8.93 -8.09 6.95
C TYR A 203 -9.41 -8.44 8.36
N SER A 204 -9.46 -9.73 8.64
CA SER A 204 -9.69 -10.27 9.99
C SER A 204 -8.73 -11.42 10.24
N ALA A 205 -7.97 -11.33 11.34
CA ALA A 205 -7.02 -12.37 11.74
C ALA A 205 -7.73 -13.71 12.01
N SER A 206 -8.91 -13.68 12.62
CA SER A 206 -9.71 -14.89 12.89
C SER A 206 -10.21 -15.54 11.58
N ALA A 207 -10.65 -14.73 10.62
CA ALA A 207 -11.06 -15.25 9.31
C ALA A 207 -9.88 -15.84 8.54
N HIS A 208 -8.70 -15.20 8.62
CA HIS A 208 -7.49 -15.72 7.98
C HIS A 208 -7.08 -17.08 8.56
N GLN A 209 -7.15 -17.25 9.87
CA GLN A 209 -6.89 -18.55 10.50
C GLN A 209 -7.85 -19.64 10.02
N LYS A 210 -9.15 -19.32 9.86
CA LYS A 210 -10.13 -20.26 9.30
C LYS A 210 -9.86 -20.62 7.84
N ILE A 211 -9.36 -19.65 7.04
CA ILE A 211 -8.94 -19.91 5.65
C ILE A 211 -7.77 -20.91 5.65
N LEU A 212 -6.74 -20.66 6.48
CA LEU A 212 -5.57 -21.52 6.59
C LEU A 212 -5.93 -22.94 7.11
N ALA A 213 -6.94 -23.04 7.97
CA ALA A 213 -7.47 -24.31 8.47
C ALA A 213 -8.38 -25.04 7.47
N GLY A 214 -8.69 -24.42 6.31
CA GLY A 214 -9.62 -25.01 5.33
C GLY A 214 -11.10 -25.04 5.76
N GLU A 215 -11.46 -24.22 6.76
CA GLU A 215 -12.82 -24.16 7.30
C GLU A 215 -13.77 -23.30 6.44
N ILE A 216 -13.23 -22.54 5.49
CA ILE A 216 -14.01 -21.67 4.60
C ILE A 216 -14.28 -22.41 3.29
N ALA A 217 -15.56 -22.54 2.92
CA ALA A 217 -15.93 -23.16 1.67
C ALA A 217 -15.54 -22.29 0.46
N ASP A 218 -15.12 -22.92 -0.66
CA ASP A 218 -14.67 -22.24 -1.89
C ASP A 218 -15.67 -21.21 -2.41
N LYS A 219 -16.97 -21.51 -2.32
CA LYS A 219 -18.06 -20.59 -2.72
C LYS A 219 -18.07 -19.27 -1.94
N ASP A 220 -17.44 -19.21 -0.76
CA ASP A 220 -17.39 -18.04 0.12
C ASP A 220 -16.06 -17.30 0.04
N MET A 221 -15.05 -17.84 -0.65
CA MET A 221 -13.70 -17.24 -0.77
C MET A 221 -13.71 -15.85 -1.45
N TRP A 222 -14.72 -15.55 -2.26
CA TRP A 222 -14.87 -14.23 -2.87
C TRP A 222 -14.99 -13.07 -1.86
N LYS A 223 -15.45 -13.38 -0.62
CA LYS A 223 -15.56 -12.40 0.49
C LYS A 223 -14.19 -11.95 1.00
N TYR A 224 -13.15 -12.75 0.78
CA TYR A 224 -11.79 -12.57 1.26
C TYR A 224 -10.87 -12.10 0.14
N SER A 225 -11.27 -11.01 -0.54
CA SER A 225 -10.59 -10.50 -1.74
C SER A 225 -9.43 -9.53 -1.43
N SER A 226 -9.23 -9.14 -0.17
CA SER A 226 -8.13 -8.29 0.25
C SER A 226 -6.77 -8.93 -0.03
N PHE A 227 -5.76 -8.10 -0.35
CA PHE A 227 -4.38 -8.57 -0.51
C PHE A 227 -3.82 -9.19 0.77
N TRP A 228 -4.29 -8.81 1.95
CA TRP A 228 -3.94 -9.48 3.19
C TRP A 228 -4.34 -10.97 3.26
N TYR A 229 -5.30 -11.41 2.44
CA TYR A 229 -5.62 -12.84 2.31
C TYR A 229 -4.92 -13.48 1.11
N LYS A 230 -4.71 -12.73 0.01
CA LYS A 230 -4.16 -13.26 -1.24
C LYS A 230 -2.64 -13.33 -1.27
N ASP A 231 -1.99 -12.35 -0.64
CA ASP A 231 -0.53 -12.18 -0.60
C ASP A 231 -0.15 -11.56 0.75
N PHE A 232 -0.29 -12.36 1.81
CA PHE A 232 0.00 -11.91 3.17
C PHE A 232 1.45 -11.46 3.32
N ASP A 233 2.39 -12.24 2.75
CA ASP A 233 3.82 -12.00 2.89
C ASP A 233 4.24 -10.71 2.16
N GLY A 234 3.70 -10.44 0.98
CA GLY A 234 3.90 -9.18 0.28
C GLY A 234 3.37 -7.97 1.05
N MET A 235 2.19 -8.09 1.67
CA MET A 235 1.63 -7.03 2.52
C MET A 235 2.43 -6.85 3.81
N ALA A 236 2.91 -7.92 4.41
CA ALA A 236 3.75 -7.90 5.60
C ALA A 236 5.10 -7.21 5.31
N LYS A 237 5.75 -7.58 4.21
CA LYS A 237 7.00 -6.94 3.74
C LYS A 237 6.79 -5.44 3.49
N LYS A 238 5.71 -5.07 2.81
CA LYS A 238 5.34 -3.65 2.60
C LYS A 238 5.20 -2.92 3.93
N THR A 239 4.42 -3.49 4.86
CA THR A 239 4.14 -2.88 6.16
C THR A 239 5.42 -2.68 6.96
N LEU A 240 6.29 -3.69 6.98
CA LEU A 240 7.53 -3.63 7.74
C LEU A 240 8.51 -2.61 7.16
N LEU A 241 8.69 -2.57 5.83
CA LEU A 241 9.48 -1.53 5.17
C LEU A 241 8.96 -0.13 5.45
N ARG A 242 7.63 0.06 5.36
CA ARG A 242 7.00 1.33 5.69
C ARG A 242 7.31 1.75 7.13
N GLN A 243 7.21 0.85 8.10
CA GLN A 243 7.55 1.12 9.50
C GLN A 243 9.03 1.47 9.69
N LEU A 244 9.92 0.77 9.01
CA LEU A 244 11.36 1.01 9.09
C LEU A 244 11.72 2.38 8.51
N ILE A 245 11.29 2.66 7.28
CA ILE A 245 11.66 3.88 6.55
C ILE A 245 11.00 5.11 7.19
N SER A 246 9.71 5.03 7.58
CA SER A 246 9.00 6.18 8.16
C SER A 246 9.62 6.67 9.47
N LYS A 247 10.27 5.79 10.22
CA LYS A 247 10.84 6.12 11.53
C LYS A 247 12.33 6.47 11.49
N TRP A 248 13.09 5.82 10.62
CA TRP A 248 14.56 5.97 10.58
C TRP A 248 15.11 6.20 9.18
N GLY A 249 14.26 6.15 8.16
CA GLY A 249 14.69 6.30 6.77
C GLY A 249 14.95 7.74 6.38
N ILE A 250 15.96 7.96 5.55
CA ILE A 250 16.10 9.21 4.79
C ILE A 250 15.10 9.15 3.64
N MET A 251 14.19 10.12 3.59
CA MET A 251 13.17 10.20 2.56
C MET A 251 13.48 11.32 1.58
N SER A 252 13.64 10.97 0.29
CA SER A 252 13.59 11.96 -0.79
C SER A 252 12.19 12.58 -0.91
N THR A 253 12.06 13.67 -1.65
CA THR A 253 10.76 14.32 -1.91
C THR A 253 9.78 13.34 -2.56
N GLU A 254 10.23 12.53 -3.52
CA GLU A 254 9.40 11.51 -4.17
C GLU A 254 8.94 10.46 -3.17
N MET A 255 9.82 10.02 -2.27
CA MET A 255 9.45 9.07 -1.24
C MET A 255 8.41 9.65 -0.26
N GLN A 256 8.58 10.90 0.19
CA GLN A 256 7.58 11.58 1.02
C GLN A 256 6.23 11.66 0.32
N GLN A 257 6.23 12.03 -0.96
CA GLN A 257 5.03 12.07 -1.78
C GLN A 257 4.38 10.68 -1.91
N ALA A 258 5.19 9.64 -2.14
CA ALA A 258 4.71 8.27 -2.23
C ALA A 258 4.08 7.78 -0.91
N PHE A 259 4.69 8.10 0.24
CA PHE A 259 4.15 7.80 1.56
C PHE A 259 2.82 8.48 1.83
N THR A 260 2.68 9.75 1.44
CA THR A 260 1.46 10.55 1.63
C THR A 260 0.31 10.01 0.78
N ASN A 261 0.62 9.57 -0.43
CA ASN A 261 -0.39 9.13 -1.40
C ASN A 261 -0.65 7.61 -1.38
N ASP A 262 0.12 6.83 -0.60
CA ASP A 262 -0.10 5.37 -0.49
C ASP A 262 -1.46 5.09 0.16
N GLY A 263 -2.36 4.47 -0.61
CA GLY A 263 -3.75 4.21 -0.21
C GLY A 263 -4.69 5.38 -0.44
N SER A 264 -4.26 6.43 -1.16
CA SER A 264 -5.15 7.54 -1.53
C SER A 264 -5.92 7.24 -2.82
N MET A 265 -7.08 7.86 -2.96
CA MET A 265 -7.79 7.97 -4.22
C MET A 265 -7.49 9.32 -4.86
N ALA A 266 -7.05 9.30 -6.08
CA ALA A 266 -6.95 10.48 -6.93
C ALA A 266 -7.98 10.36 -8.06
N GLU A 267 -8.60 11.46 -8.43
CA GLU A 267 -9.60 11.50 -9.50
C GLU A 267 -9.33 12.67 -10.45
N VAL A 268 -9.49 12.42 -11.75
CA VAL A 268 -9.48 13.48 -12.76
C VAL A 268 -10.86 14.11 -12.80
N VAL A 269 -10.96 15.35 -12.36
CA VAL A 269 -12.19 16.14 -12.37
C VAL A 269 -12.17 17.05 -13.61
N ASN A 270 -13.28 17.06 -14.37
CA ASN A 270 -13.46 17.89 -15.56
C ASN A 270 -12.36 17.75 -16.63
N GLY A 271 -11.61 16.64 -16.63
CA GLY A 271 -10.58 16.35 -17.63
C GLY A 271 -9.27 17.14 -17.50
N ASN A 272 -9.12 18.00 -16.51
CA ASN A 272 -7.97 18.91 -16.37
C ASN A 272 -7.34 18.94 -14.97
N GLU A 273 -8.01 18.44 -13.94
CA GLU A 273 -7.55 18.58 -12.56
C GLU A 273 -7.51 17.23 -11.85
N ILE A 274 -6.41 16.96 -11.13
CA ILE A 274 -6.26 15.76 -10.30
C ILE A 274 -6.53 16.16 -8.85
N VAL A 275 -7.62 15.65 -8.29
CA VAL A 275 -7.95 15.82 -6.87
C VAL A 275 -7.62 14.54 -6.14
N THR A 276 -6.80 14.62 -5.10
CA THR A 276 -6.44 13.47 -4.26
C THR A 276 -7.22 13.51 -2.96
N THR A 277 -7.96 12.46 -2.67
CA THR A 277 -8.71 12.29 -1.42
C THR A 277 -8.13 11.12 -0.64
N PRO A 278 -7.67 11.30 0.60
CA PRO A 278 -7.23 10.18 1.43
C PRO A 278 -8.45 9.37 1.90
N GLU A 279 -8.73 8.24 1.28
CA GLU A 279 -9.84 7.36 1.70
C GLU A 279 -9.41 6.17 2.57
N LEU A 280 -8.19 5.71 2.43
CA LEU A 280 -7.63 4.71 3.33
C LEU A 280 -6.81 5.43 4.41
N LYS A 281 -7.32 5.42 5.63
CA LYS A 281 -6.50 5.74 6.80
C LYS A 281 -5.45 4.64 6.93
N LEU A 282 -4.34 4.81 6.21
CA LEU A 282 -3.16 4.00 6.51
C LEU A 282 -2.77 4.32 7.95
N PRO A 283 -2.45 3.29 8.75
CA PRO A 283 -2.09 3.51 10.14
C PRO A 283 -0.93 4.50 10.20
N PRO A 284 -1.00 5.49 11.10
CA PRO A 284 0.17 6.30 11.38
C PRO A 284 1.32 5.36 11.76
N PRO A 285 2.58 5.76 11.52
CA PRO A 285 3.70 5.02 12.06
C PRO A 285 3.46 4.86 13.56
N VAL A 286 3.48 3.62 14.05
CA VAL A 286 3.25 3.35 15.47
C VAL A 286 4.37 4.05 16.23
N ASN A 287 4.08 5.22 16.80
CA ASN A 287 4.93 5.86 17.79
C ASN A 287 4.84 5.00 19.06
N THR A 288 5.63 3.96 19.10
CA THR A 288 6.04 3.36 20.36
C THR A 288 7.17 4.22 20.92
N GLU A 289 6.88 5.42 21.35
CA GLU A 289 7.64 6.01 22.44
C GLU A 289 7.33 5.11 23.64
N PRO A 290 8.33 4.57 24.32
CA PRO A 290 8.09 4.03 25.65
C PRO A 290 7.53 5.21 26.46
N GLU A 291 6.36 5.07 27.06
CA GLU A 291 5.94 5.94 28.16
C GLU A 291 7.10 5.94 29.13
N ALA A 292 7.82 7.05 29.17
CA ALA A 292 8.76 7.33 30.24
C ALA A 292 7.88 7.48 31.48
N THR A 293 7.80 6.42 32.26
CA THR A 293 7.36 6.51 33.64
C THR A 293 8.38 7.39 34.33
N GLU A 294 8.06 8.67 34.46
CA GLU A 294 8.77 9.58 35.36
C GLU A 294 8.60 9.05 36.78
N VAL A 295 9.55 8.25 37.21
CA VAL A 295 9.84 8.12 38.64
C VAL A 295 10.85 9.20 38.94
N VAL A 296 10.35 10.39 39.25
CA VAL A 296 11.17 11.43 39.90
C VAL A 296 11.25 11.04 41.36
N GLU A 297 12.24 10.26 41.72
CA GLU A 297 12.73 10.19 43.09
C GLU A 297 13.53 11.46 43.36
N GLN A 298 12.91 12.42 44.04
CA GLN A 298 13.62 13.56 44.62
C GLN A 298 14.58 13.02 45.69
N VAL A 299 15.85 12.97 45.40
CA VAL A 299 16.89 12.78 46.39
C VAL A 299 17.12 14.14 47.07
N ASP A 300 16.72 14.18 48.32
CA ASP A 300 16.99 15.31 49.23
C ASP A 300 18.48 15.40 49.52
N LEU A 301 19.14 16.45 49.04
CA LEU A 301 20.56 16.74 49.20
C LEU A 301 20.84 17.62 50.45
N SER A 302 20.08 17.47 51.54
CA SER A 302 20.29 18.26 52.75
C SER A 302 21.05 17.53 53.88
N GLU A 303 21.60 16.33 53.64
CA GLU A 303 22.49 15.65 54.56
C GLU A 303 23.78 15.17 53.88
N LEU A 304 24.73 16.11 53.64
CA LEU A 304 26.17 15.85 53.52
C LEU A 304 26.93 17.12 53.84
#